data_a152da4a428ccfb701b2763fccd7f4f9
#
_entry.id   a152da4a428ccfb701b2763fccd7f4f9
#
_cell.length_a   1.000
_cell.length_b   1.000
_cell.length_c   1.000
_cell.angle_alpha   90.00
_cell.angle_beta   90.00
_cell.angle_gamma   90.00
#
_symmetry.space_group_name_H-M   'P 1'
#
loop_
_entity.id
_entity.type
_entity.pdbx_description
1 polymer ?
#
loop_
_entity_poly.entity_id
_entity_poly.type
_entity_poly.pdbx_seq_one_letter_code
_entity_poly.pdbx_strand_id
1 'polypeptide(L)'
;MPKTTLRTAATLCAGALALALSACGSATTDGAAASSTAASATKTMSGETSSSAPMTDKPTTGATTDKAMAAGAYISLADYKSAMADYADTAVVLFFHASWCPDCKATDTSLTTDGVPDGLTVVKVDYDTETDLKKKYGITQQHTFVEVDPEQMAVSKWTGTKTGADILAKTA
;
A
#
# COMPACT_ATOMS: atom_id res chain seq x y z
N MET A 1 -18.01 7.24 -47.15
CA MET A 1 -16.85 6.57 -47.72
C MET A 1 -15.82 7.62 -48.08
N PRO A 2 -14.63 7.61 -47.51
CA PRO A 2 -13.46 7.17 -48.25
C PRO A 2 -12.59 6.20 -47.43
N LYS A 3 -12.00 5.26 -48.14
CA LYS A 3 -11.00 4.29 -47.72
C LYS A 3 -9.65 4.99 -47.68
N THR A 4 -8.89 4.84 -46.62
CA THR A 4 -7.48 5.23 -46.59
C THR A 4 -6.60 4.10 -46.04
N THR A 5 -5.82 3.66 -46.89
CA THR A 5 -4.77 2.69 -47.11
C THR A 5 -3.78 2.51 -45.96
N LEU A 6 -3.50 1.25 -45.70
CA LEU A 6 -2.36 0.65 -45.03
C LEU A 6 -1.02 1.22 -45.51
N ARG A 7 -0.11 1.56 -44.60
CA ARG A 7 1.33 1.59 -44.88
C ARG A 7 2.09 0.85 -43.79
N THR A 8 2.51 -0.33 -44.19
CA THR A 8 3.49 -1.19 -43.51
C THR A 8 4.87 -0.56 -43.68
N ALA A 9 5.59 -0.34 -42.62
CA ALA A 9 7.01 -0.11 -42.62
C ALA A 9 7.69 -1.08 -41.66
N ALA A 10 8.27 -2.11 -42.22
CA ALA A 10 9.18 -3.02 -41.55
C ALA A 10 10.58 -2.37 -41.53
N THR A 11 11.17 -2.22 -40.36
CA THR A 11 12.61 -1.92 -40.25
C THR A 11 13.23 -2.97 -39.32
N LEU A 12 13.95 -3.88 -39.98
CA LEU A 12 14.90 -4.81 -39.36
C LEU A 12 16.16 -4.01 -38.96
N CYS A 13 16.59 -4.07 -37.74
CA CYS A 13 17.96 -3.82 -37.33
C CYS A 13 18.43 -4.96 -36.45
N ALA A 14 19.28 -5.80 -37.04
CA ALA A 14 20.11 -6.77 -36.36
C ALA A 14 21.36 -6.06 -35.85
N GLY A 15 21.70 -6.29 -34.59
CA GLY A 15 22.96 -5.83 -34.00
C GLY A 15 23.41 -6.82 -32.94
N ALA A 16 24.51 -7.50 -33.22
CA ALA A 16 25.11 -8.59 -32.46
C ALA A 16 26.10 -8.11 -31.41
N LEU A 17 26.27 -8.97 -30.41
CA LEU A 17 27.51 -9.33 -29.67
C LEU A 17 28.15 -8.27 -28.75
N ALA A 18 28.26 -8.62 -27.45
CA ALA A 18 29.55 -8.84 -26.77
C ALA A 18 29.32 -9.48 -25.39
N LEU A 19 29.90 -10.68 -25.23
CA LEU A 19 30.17 -11.35 -23.95
C LEU A 19 31.33 -10.66 -23.23
N ALA A 20 31.20 -10.41 -21.95
CA ALA A 20 32.34 -10.23 -21.06
C ALA A 20 32.10 -11.02 -19.76
N LEU A 21 32.79 -12.15 -19.65
CA LEU A 21 33.01 -12.86 -18.41
C LEU A 21 34.07 -12.09 -17.60
N SER A 22 33.80 -11.85 -16.34
CA SER A 22 34.86 -11.59 -15.35
C SER A 22 34.55 -12.39 -14.10
N ALA A 23 35.44 -13.30 -13.83
CA ALA A 23 35.47 -14.22 -12.67
C ALA A 23 36.26 -13.60 -11.51
N CYS A 24 36.08 -14.22 -10.35
CA CYS A 24 36.94 -14.29 -9.16
C CYS A 24 36.91 -13.22 -8.11
N GLY A 25 36.61 -13.69 -6.90
CA GLY A 25 36.91 -13.02 -5.64
C GLY A 25 36.28 -13.73 -4.44
N SER A 26 36.77 -14.93 -4.09
CA SER A 26 36.53 -15.56 -2.79
C SER A 26 37.33 -14.82 -1.70
N ALA A 27 36.68 -14.46 -0.61
CA ALA A 27 37.36 -14.21 0.66
C ALA A 27 36.49 -14.74 1.80
N THR A 28 36.89 -15.89 2.30
CA THR A 28 36.56 -16.44 3.60
C THR A 28 37.24 -15.63 4.69
N THR A 29 36.51 -15.25 5.73
CA THR A 29 37.10 -14.99 7.05
C THR A 29 36.14 -15.48 8.12
N ASP A 30 36.60 -16.50 8.82
CA ASP A 30 36.13 -17.00 10.11
C ASP A 30 36.21 -15.91 11.19
N GLY A 31 35.30 -15.95 12.15
CA GLY A 31 35.36 -15.12 13.34
C GLY A 31 34.25 -15.44 14.32
N ALA A 32 34.40 -16.55 15.01
CA ALA A 32 34.19 -16.84 16.44
C ALA A 32 33.17 -16.05 17.27
N ALA A 33 32.25 -16.82 17.79
CA ALA A 33 31.57 -16.89 19.08
C ALA A 33 31.80 -15.77 20.14
N ALA A 34 30.69 -15.29 20.67
CA ALA A 34 30.56 -14.99 22.10
C ALA A 34 29.10 -15.15 22.55
N SER A 35 28.87 -16.19 23.32
CA SER A 35 27.72 -16.38 24.21
C SER A 35 27.69 -15.30 25.29
N SER A 36 26.52 -14.79 25.58
CA SER A 36 26.22 -14.22 26.89
C SER A 36 24.79 -14.55 27.29
N THR A 37 24.73 -15.43 28.23
CA THR A 37 23.60 -15.89 29.05
C THR A 37 23.23 -14.85 30.11
N ALA A 38 21.99 -14.92 30.56
CA ALA A 38 21.41 -14.46 31.84
C ALA A 38 20.60 -13.18 31.75
N ALA A 39 19.47 -13.00 32.41
CA ALA A 39 18.69 -13.79 33.35
C ALA A 39 17.30 -13.16 33.47
N SER A 40 16.34 -14.00 33.77
CA SER A 40 15.05 -13.80 34.47
C SER A 40 14.85 -12.50 35.25
N ALA A 41 13.67 -11.90 35.09
CA ALA A 41 12.92 -11.36 36.21
C ALA A 41 11.41 -11.39 35.90
N THR A 42 10.77 -12.37 36.48
CA THR A 42 9.34 -12.47 36.74
C THR A 42 8.92 -11.33 37.66
N LYS A 43 7.91 -10.57 37.29
CA LYS A 43 7.13 -9.83 38.30
C LYS A 43 5.65 -9.84 37.94
N THR A 44 4.98 -10.78 38.55
CA THR A 44 3.54 -10.86 38.72
C THR A 44 3.11 -9.72 39.64
N MET A 45 2.12 -8.93 39.25
CA MET A 45 1.21 -8.28 40.20
C MET A 45 -0.21 -8.25 39.64
N SER A 46 -1.03 -8.90 40.40
CA SER A 46 -2.47 -9.01 40.40
C SER A 46 -3.13 -7.73 40.92
N GLY A 47 -4.39 -7.53 40.54
CA GLY A 47 -5.33 -6.62 41.18
C GLY A 47 -5.68 -5.43 40.31
N GLU A 48 -6.88 -4.95 40.13
CA GLU A 48 -8.17 -5.20 40.76
C GLU A 48 -9.26 -4.59 39.88
N THR A 49 -10.36 -5.20 39.89
CA THR A 49 -11.68 -4.85 39.39
C THR A 49 -12.11 -3.44 39.80
N SER A 50 -12.58 -2.61 38.89
CA SER A 50 -13.60 -1.62 39.24
C SER A 50 -14.58 -1.41 38.09
N SER A 51 -15.77 -1.91 38.37
CA SER A 51 -17.03 -1.68 37.66
C SER A 51 -17.48 -0.25 37.90
N SER A 52 -17.90 0.46 36.86
CA SER A 52 -18.93 1.48 36.97
C SER A 52 -19.58 1.73 35.59
N ALA A 53 -20.87 1.52 35.61
CA ALA A 53 -21.80 1.68 34.47
C ALA A 53 -22.26 3.15 34.30
N PRO A 54 -23.27 3.41 33.46
CA PRO A 54 -23.19 4.27 32.28
C PRO A 54 -23.73 5.67 32.57
N MET A 55 -23.16 6.69 31.94
CA MET A 55 -23.80 7.99 31.79
C MET A 55 -24.23 8.19 30.36
N THR A 56 -25.54 8.18 30.22
CA THR A 56 -26.30 8.65 29.06
C THR A 56 -26.14 10.16 28.99
N ASP A 57 -25.39 10.64 28.03
CA ASP A 57 -25.46 12.01 27.58
C ASP A 57 -25.90 12.05 26.12
N LYS A 58 -27.08 12.61 25.95
CA LYS A 58 -27.74 12.90 24.67
C LYS A 58 -27.03 14.10 24.05
N PRO A 59 -26.37 13.96 22.88
CA PRO A 59 -25.90 15.15 22.19
C PRO A 59 -27.05 15.76 21.37
N THR A 60 -27.25 16.99 21.67
CA THR A 60 -28.03 18.00 20.98
C THR A 60 -27.69 18.05 19.49
N THR A 61 -28.74 17.94 18.70
CA THR A 61 -28.81 18.13 17.25
C THR A 61 -28.21 19.47 16.82
N GLY A 62 -27.04 19.40 16.20
CA GLY A 62 -26.56 20.46 15.32
C GLY A 62 -26.57 19.87 13.90
N ALA A 63 -27.57 20.19 13.12
CA ALA A 63 -27.65 19.78 11.72
C ALA A 63 -26.64 20.58 10.90
N THR A 64 -25.43 20.06 10.84
CA THR A 64 -24.51 20.29 9.72
C THR A 64 -24.74 19.12 8.79
N THR A 65 -25.04 19.38 7.54
CA THR A 65 -25.19 18.35 6.50
C THR A 65 -23.81 17.79 6.19
N ASP A 66 -23.26 17.03 7.12
CA ASP A 66 -22.13 16.16 6.86
C ASP A 66 -22.67 15.01 6.00
N LYS A 67 -22.36 15.04 4.69
CA LYS A 67 -22.43 13.84 3.86
C LYS A 67 -21.64 12.78 4.64
N ALA A 68 -22.34 11.78 5.19
CA ALA A 68 -21.70 10.70 5.93
C ALA A 68 -20.61 10.11 5.00
N MET A 69 -19.35 10.25 5.39
CA MET A 69 -18.25 9.68 4.63
C MET A 69 -18.44 8.16 4.62
N ALA A 70 -18.26 7.54 3.46
CA ALA A 70 -18.32 6.09 3.36
C ALA A 70 -17.25 5.47 4.27
N ALA A 71 -17.58 4.31 4.88
CA ALA A 71 -16.66 3.60 5.76
C ALA A 71 -15.34 3.29 5.05
N GLY A 72 -14.23 3.41 5.80
CA GLY A 72 -12.91 3.11 5.28
C GLY A 72 -12.74 1.63 4.92
N ALA A 73 -11.97 1.34 3.88
CA ALA A 73 -11.77 -0.03 3.39
C ALA A 73 -10.30 -0.32 3.04
N TYR A 74 -9.85 -1.55 3.42
CA TYR A 74 -8.60 -2.11 2.92
C TYR A 74 -8.89 -3.39 2.15
N ILE A 75 -8.70 -3.38 0.83
CA ILE A 75 -9.17 -4.41 -0.08
C ILE A 75 -8.10 -4.84 -1.07
N SER A 76 -8.30 -6.01 -1.69
CA SER A 76 -7.45 -6.46 -2.78
C SER A 76 -7.74 -5.71 -4.09
N LEU A 77 -6.78 -5.71 -5.02
CA LEU A 77 -7.00 -5.17 -6.36
C LEU A 77 -8.12 -5.90 -7.13
N ALA A 78 -8.28 -7.21 -6.89
CA ALA A 78 -9.32 -8.01 -7.53
C ALA A 78 -10.72 -7.59 -7.05
N ASP A 79 -10.90 -7.43 -5.75
CA ASP A 79 -12.16 -6.97 -5.14
C ASP A 79 -12.49 -5.55 -5.63
N TYR A 80 -11.51 -4.65 -5.61
CA TYR A 80 -11.69 -3.30 -6.14
C TYR A 80 -12.13 -3.30 -7.60
N LYS A 81 -11.46 -4.07 -8.48
CA LYS A 81 -11.83 -4.15 -9.91
C LYS A 81 -13.25 -4.69 -10.13
N SER A 82 -13.74 -5.53 -9.25
CA SER A 82 -15.09 -6.11 -9.35
C SER A 82 -16.21 -5.18 -8.89
N ALA A 83 -15.90 -4.20 -8.04
CA ALA A 83 -16.86 -3.35 -7.36
C ALA A 83 -16.43 -1.86 -7.29
N MET A 84 -15.78 -1.35 -8.33
CA MET A 84 -15.22 0.03 -8.33
C MET A 84 -16.24 1.11 -8.00
N ALA A 85 -17.49 0.91 -8.43
CA ALA A 85 -18.57 1.88 -8.19
C ALA A 85 -18.89 2.04 -6.69
N ASP A 86 -18.68 1.01 -5.88
CA ASP A 86 -19.00 1.01 -4.46
C ASP A 86 -18.04 1.91 -3.65
N TYR A 87 -16.89 2.26 -4.25
CA TYR A 87 -15.84 3.07 -3.63
C TYR A 87 -15.77 4.50 -4.19
N ALA A 88 -16.71 4.88 -5.05
CA ALA A 88 -16.71 6.20 -5.72
C ALA A 88 -16.86 7.40 -4.76
N ASP A 89 -17.39 7.16 -3.56
CA ASP A 89 -17.57 8.18 -2.51
C ASP A 89 -16.38 8.28 -1.54
N THR A 90 -15.28 7.55 -1.79
CA THR A 90 -14.05 7.55 -0.99
C THR A 90 -12.86 8.04 -1.82
N ALA A 91 -11.81 8.52 -1.15
CA ALA A 91 -10.50 8.68 -1.77
C ALA A 91 -9.88 7.29 -2.02
N VAL A 92 -9.67 6.93 -3.28
CA VAL A 92 -9.11 5.62 -3.63
C VAL A 92 -7.60 5.72 -3.78
N VAL A 93 -6.88 4.93 -2.99
CA VAL A 93 -5.41 4.91 -2.97
C VAL A 93 -4.89 3.51 -3.29
N LEU A 94 -4.16 3.38 -4.37
CA LEU A 94 -3.45 2.16 -4.74
C LEU A 94 -2.15 2.06 -3.94
N PHE A 95 -2.00 1.03 -3.13
CA PHE A 95 -0.81 0.73 -2.34
C PHE A 95 0.03 -0.36 -3.00
N PHE A 96 1.13 0.01 -3.64
CA PHE A 96 2.06 -0.93 -4.29
C PHE A 96 2.93 -1.62 -3.23
N HIS A 97 2.49 -2.80 -2.84
CA HIS A 97 3.02 -3.63 -1.76
C HIS A 97 3.89 -4.76 -2.26
N ALA A 98 5.07 -4.95 -1.67
CA ALA A 98 5.90 -6.13 -1.88
C ALA A 98 5.99 -6.94 -0.58
N SER A 99 5.83 -8.27 -0.67
CA SER A 99 5.83 -9.16 0.49
C SER A 99 7.17 -9.25 1.22
N TRP A 100 8.26 -8.93 0.54
CA TRP A 100 9.62 -8.90 1.08
C TRP A 100 10.04 -7.54 1.65
N CYS A 101 9.26 -6.48 1.45
CA CYS A 101 9.57 -5.13 1.91
C CYS A 101 9.12 -4.94 3.37
N PRO A 102 10.02 -4.60 4.31
CA PRO A 102 9.67 -4.40 5.72
C PRO A 102 8.66 -3.28 5.95
N ASP A 103 8.82 -2.15 5.28
CA ASP A 103 7.90 -1.00 5.39
C ASP A 103 6.51 -1.33 4.82
N CYS A 104 6.45 -2.11 3.73
CA CYS A 104 5.19 -2.61 3.20
C CYS A 104 4.44 -3.47 4.21
N LYS A 105 5.16 -4.39 4.88
CA LYS A 105 4.57 -5.25 5.93
C LYS A 105 4.08 -4.43 7.13
N ALA A 106 4.84 -3.43 7.55
CA ALA A 106 4.43 -2.55 8.65
C ALA A 106 3.14 -1.79 8.31
N THR A 107 3.04 -1.25 7.09
CA THR A 107 1.83 -0.59 6.60
C THR A 107 0.66 -1.56 6.48
N ASP A 108 0.87 -2.74 5.92
CA ASP A 108 -0.15 -3.81 5.79
C ASP A 108 -0.71 -4.21 7.18
N THR A 109 0.18 -4.35 8.16
CA THR A 109 -0.21 -4.64 9.55
C THR A 109 -1.05 -3.50 10.14
N SER A 110 -0.62 -2.25 10.00
CA SER A 110 -1.36 -1.09 10.52
C SER A 110 -2.76 -1.00 9.88
N LEU A 111 -2.85 -1.09 8.55
CA LEU A 111 -4.14 -1.05 7.85
C LEU A 111 -5.09 -2.19 8.26
N THR A 112 -4.54 -3.36 8.61
CA THR A 112 -5.32 -4.53 9.02
C THR A 112 -5.73 -4.45 10.49
N THR A 113 -4.85 -3.93 11.37
CA THR A 113 -5.05 -3.94 12.83
C THR A 113 -5.76 -2.69 13.31
N ASP A 114 -5.30 -1.52 12.84
CA ASP A 114 -5.82 -0.22 13.27
C ASP A 114 -7.02 0.22 12.43
N GLY A 115 -7.18 -0.40 11.25
CA GLY A 115 -8.23 -0.09 10.28
C GLY A 115 -7.88 1.07 9.34
N VAL A 116 -8.83 1.38 8.48
CA VAL A 116 -8.76 2.47 7.51
C VAL A 116 -9.78 3.54 7.89
N PRO A 117 -9.40 4.81 7.96
CA PRO A 117 -10.33 5.90 8.28
C PRO A 117 -11.48 6.00 7.27
N ASP A 118 -12.65 6.47 7.73
CA ASP A 118 -13.79 6.77 6.88
C ASP A 118 -13.39 7.74 5.75
N GLY A 119 -13.97 7.53 4.58
CA GLY A 119 -13.67 8.31 3.38
C GLY A 119 -12.41 7.88 2.62
N LEU A 120 -11.69 6.85 3.09
CA LEU A 120 -10.50 6.32 2.43
C LEU A 120 -10.68 4.85 2.02
N THR A 121 -10.37 4.50 0.80
CA THR A 121 -10.22 3.12 0.35
C THR A 121 -8.78 2.87 -0.07
N VAL A 122 -8.10 1.96 0.64
CA VAL A 122 -6.74 1.53 0.27
C VAL A 122 -6.82 0.20 -0.46
N VAL A 123 -6.29 0.17 -1.68
CA VAL A 123 -6.28 -1.01 -2.56
C VAL A 123 -4.89 -1.61 -2.58
N LYS A 124 -4.75 -2.84 -2.07
CA LYS A 124 -3.49 -3.57 -2.09
C LYS A 124 -3.16 -4.06 -3.49
N VAL A 125 -2.08 -3.56 -4.06
CA VAL A 125 -1.56 -3.90 -5.39
C VAL A 125 -0.24 -4.64 -5.23
N ASP A 126 -0.13 -5.83 -5.80
CA ASP A 126 1.12 -6.60 -5.74
C ASP A 126 2.19 -5.94 -6.63
N TYR A 127 3.29 -5.50 -5.99
CA TYR A 127 4.38 -4.80 -6.67
C TYR A 127 5.11 -5.69 -7.68
N ASP A 128 5.23 -6.98 -7.41
CA ASP A 128 6.06 -7.87 -8.23
C ASP A 128 5.32 -8.31 -9.49
N THR A 129 4.01 -8.53 -9.39
CA THR A 129 3.17 -9.09 -10.48
C THR A 129 2.43 -8.02 -11.29
N GLU A 130 2.00 -6.91 -10.70
CA GLU A 130 1.19 -5.88 -11.37
C GLU A 130 2.04 -4.90 -12.20
N THR A 131 2.79 -5.45 -13.16
CA THR A 131 3.77 -4.70 -13.96
C THR A 131 3.13 -3.63 -14.86
N ASP A 132 1.91 -3.85 -15.35
CA ASP A 132 1.22 -2.90 -16.21
C ASP A 132 0.72 -1.68 -15.43
N LEU A 133 0.24 -1.89 -14.18
CA LEU A 133 -0.11 -0.79 -13.29
C LEU A 133 1.14 0.00 -12.88
N LYS A 134 2.26 -0.68 -12.63
CA LYS A 134 3.54 0.01 -12.36
C LYS A 134 3.95 0.91 -13.52
N LYS A 135 3.84 0.43 -14.76
CA LYS A 135 4.11 1.23 -15.97
C LYS A 135 3.13 2.39 -16.09
N LYS A 136 1.82 2.13 -15.93
CA LYS A 136 0.76 3.14 -16.02
C LYS A 136 1.02 4.32 -15.09
N TYR A 137 1.37 4.06 -13.83
CA TYR A 137 1.56 5.09 -12.80
C TYR A 137 3.03 5.49 -12.58
N GLY A 138 3.96 4.95 -13.36
CA GLY A 138 5.39 5.26 -13.25
C GLY A 138 5.97 4.87 -11.88
N ILE A 139 5.65 3.64 -11.41
CA ILE A 139 6.10 3.13 -10.13
C ILE A 139 7.47 2.48 -10.29
N THR A 140 8.47 3.02 -9.61
CA THR A 140 9.87 2.55 -9.68
C THR A 140 10.33 1.89 -8.39
N GLN A 141 9.61 2.10 -7.29
CA GLN A 141 9.95 1.55 -5.97
C GLN A 141 8.71 1.18 -5.18
N GLN A 142 8.85 0.26 -4.23
CA GLN A 142 7.91 0.00 -3.14
C GLN A 142 8.33 0.90 -1.95
N HIS A 143 7.55 1.17 -1.00
CA HIS A 143 6.10 1.15 -0.98
C HIS A 143 5.60 2.51 -1.50
N THR A 144 4.98 2.48 -2.65
CA THR A 144 4.45 3.68 -3.29
C THR A 144 2.93 3.66 -3.22
N PHE A 145 2.36 4.82 -2.98
CA PHE A 145 0.93 5.08 -2.97
C PHE A 145 0.56 5.97 -4.15
N VAL A 146 -0.57 5.69 -4.77
CA VAL A 146 -1.13 6.49 -5.86
C VAL A 146 -2.61 6.70 -5.58
N GLU A 147 -3.01 7.93 -5.35
CA GLU A 147 -4.41 8.31 -5.36
C GLU A 147 -4.91 8.38 -6.79
N VAL A 148 -6.07 7.80 -7.04
CA VAL A 148 -6.67 7.76 -8.37
C VAL A 148 -8.09 8.34 -8.33
N ASP A 149 -8.45 9.00 -9.43
CA ASP A 149 -9.81 9.45 -9.69
C ASP A 149 -10.71 8.29 -10.21
N PRO A 150 -12.03 8.51 -10.38
CA PRO A 150 -12.94 7.48 -10.92
C PRO A 150 -12.54 6.99 -12.31
N GLU A 151 -11.86 7.78 -13.11
CA GLU A 151 -11.34 7.46 -14.44
C GLU A 151 -10.02 6.70 -14.38
N GLN A 152 -9.55 6.37 -13.15
CA GLN A 152 -8.28 5.68 -12.90
C GLN A 152 -7.05 6.47 -13.37
N MET A 153 -7.13 7.80 -13.33
CA MET A 153 -5.98 8.68 -13.53
C MET A 153 -5.32 8.99 -12.19
N ALA A 154 -4.01 9.14 -12.18
CA ALA A 154 -3.29 9.49 -10.96
C ALA A 154 -3.54 10.96 -10.58
N VAL A 155 -4.11 11.18 -9.41
CA VAL A 155 -4.29 12.50 -8.78
C VAL A 155 -3.01 12.91 -8.04
N SER A 156 -2.50 12.01 -7.21
CA SER A 156 -1.28 12.22 -6.43
C SER A 156 -0.47 10.92 -6.30
N LYS A 157 0.82 11.06 -6.02
CA LYS A 157 1.73 9.91 -5.81
C LYS A 157 2.79 10.25 -4.75
N TRP A 158 2.99 9.34 -3.78
CA TRP A 158 3.97 9.52 -2.71
C TRP A 158 4.48 8.17 -2.16
N THR A 159 5.42 8.26 -1.22
CA THR A 159 6.00 7.14 -0.48
C THR A 159 6.11 7.49 1.00
N GLY A 160 6.40 6.51 1.85
CA GLY A 160 6.82 6.75 3.24
C GLY A 160 5.70 6.83 4.28
N THR A 161 4.42 6.69 3.91
CA THR A 161 3.31 6.60 4.87
C THR A 161 3.16 5.17 5.41
N LYS A 162 2.72 5.03 6.68
CA LYS A 162 2.62 3.73 7.36
C LYS A 162 1.27 3.45 7.97
N THR A 163 0.43 4.46 8.16
CA THR A 163 -0.89 4.31 8.78
C THR A 163 -2.00 4.80 7.84
N GLY A 164 -3.23 4.33 8.07
CA GLY A 164 -4.40 4.80 7.33
C GLY A 164 -4.61 6.32 7.47
N ALA A 165 -4.37 6.87 8.66
CA ALA A 165 -4.46 8.30 8.91
C ALA A 165 -3.41 9.11 8.11
N ASP A 166 -2.15 8.62 8.04
CA ASP A 166 -1.10 9.26 7.25
C ASP A 166 -1.44 9.23 5.75
N ILE A 167 -2.04 8.13 5.28
CA ILE A 167 -2.46 8.00 3.88
C ILE A 167 -3.58 9.00 3.59
N LEU A 168 -4.63 9.05 4.42
CA LEU A 168 -5.73 10.00 4.26
C LEU A 168 -5.24 11.46 4.26
N ALA A 169 -4.29 11.81 5.11
CA ALA A 169 -3.70 13.15 5.16
C ALA A 169 -2.91 13.54 3.89
N LYS A 170 -2.67 12.59 2.97
CA LYS A 170 -1.99 12.82 1.69
C LYS A 170 -2.95 12.86 0.50
N THR A 171 -4.21 12.49 0.68
CA THR A 171 -5.23 12.59 -0.36
C THR A 171 -5.68 14.06 -0.52
N ALA A 172 -6.12 14.42 -1.74
CA ALA A 172 -6.50 15.77 -2.13
C ALA A 172 -7.94 16.16 -1.70
#